data_3a3ddd04f2c13e466f047a93942d0151
#
_entry.id   3a3ddd04f2c13e466f047a93942d0151
#
_cell.length_a   1.000
_cell.length_b   1.000
_cell.length_c   1.000
_cell.angle_alpha   90.00
_cell.angle_beta   90.00
_cell.angle_gamma   90.00
#
_symmetry.space_group_name_H-M   'P 1'
#
loop_
_entity.id
_entity.type
_entity.pdbx_description
1 polymer ?
#
loop_
_entity_poly.entity_id
_entity_poly.type
_entity_poly.pdbx_seq_one_letter_code
_entity_poly.pdbx_strand_id
1 'polypeptide(L)'
;EAGKSVCTSNKELVATKGEELLKIAEEHGVNYMFEASVGGGIPVIRPMLQCLAANEFNEICGILNGTTNYILTQMIHNGVTFADALKQAQLNGYAEKDPTADIEGHDACRKICILSDLAYGDKFDPDKVSCEGITKITLEDVANADKLGCVIKLLGRSVRCEDGTAYAYVAPHLIHKESPLAAVEDVFNAIMIDGNATGEVMFYGKGAGKLATASAVVADML
;
A
#
# COMPACT_ATOMS: atom_id res chain seq x y z
N GLU A 1 14.12 23.03 11.40
CA GLU A 1 14.92 24.06 12.07
C GLU A 1 14.80 25.44 11.41
N ALA A 2 14.57 25.52 10.08
CA ALA A 2 14.42 26.80 9.36
C ALA A 2 13.02 27.41 9.44
N GLY A 3 12.10 26.86 10.22
CA GLY A 3 10.71 27.33 10.37
C GLY A 3 9.87 27.16 9.09
N LYS A 4 10.19 26.17 8.25
CA LYS A 4 9.49 25.93 7.00
C LYS A 4 8.76 24.58 7.05
N SER A 5 7.50 24.58 6.60
CA SER A 5 6.75 23.36 6.36
C SER A 5 7.32 22.60 5.15
N VAL A 6 7.16 21.26 5.15
CA VAL A 6 7.70 20.37 4.11
C VAL A 6 6.59 19.47 3.61
N CYS A 7 6.48 19.33 2.28
CA CYS A 7 5.67 18.32 1.60
C CYS A 7 6.60 17.33 0.88
N THR A 8 6.36 16.04 1.00
CA THR A 8 7.21 15.01 0.39
C THR A 8 6.42 13.82 -0.15
N SER A 9 6.92 13.21 -1.23
CA SER A 9 6.47 11.93 -1.75
C SER A 9 7.46 10.78 -1.46
N ASN A 10 8.52 11.07 -0.70
CA ASN A 10 9.58 10.09 -0.44
C ASN A 10 9.16 9.09 0.63
N LYS A 11 8.51 7.99 0.19
CA LYS A 11 8.03 6.93 1.08
C LYS A 11 9.14 6.26 1.90
N GLU A 12 10.35 6.14 1.36
CA GLU A 12 11.48 5.52 2.08
C GLU A 12 11.89 6.37 3.28
N LEU A 13 12.00 7.69 3.08
CA LEU A 13 12.28 8.63 4.15
C LEU A 13 11.17 8.62 5.21
N VAL A 14 9.91 8.61 4.78
CA VAL A 14 8.75 8.60 5.69
C VAL A 14 8.71 7.30 6.49
N ALA A 15 8.87 6.13 5.86
CA ALA A 15 8.84 4.84 6.54
C ALA A 15 9.99 4.66 7.54
N THR A 16 11.17 5.25 7.27
CA THR A 16 12.36 5.07 8.13
C THR A 16 12.54 6.15 9.18
N LYS A 17 12.12 7.39 8.89
CA LYS A 17 12.38 8.59 9.70
C LYS A 17 11.11 9.43 9.96
N GLY A 18 9.92 8.94 9.59
CA GLY A 18 8.67 9.69 9.68
C GLY A 18 8.38 10.17 11.09
N GLU A 19 8.48 9.30 12.08
CA GLU A 19 8.28 9.62 13.50
C GLU A 19 9.21 10.74 13.98
N GLU A 20 10.52 10.62 13.69
CA GLU A 20 11.53 11.64 14.06
C GLU A 20 11.21 13.00 13.39
N LEU A 21 10.84 12.97 12.11
CA LEU A 21 10.52 14.18 11.34
C LEU A 21 9.21 14.85 11.79
N LEU A 22 8.19 14.05 12.13
CA LEU A 22 6.93 14.56 12.69
C LEU A 22 7.17 15.24 14.03
N LYS A 23 7.96 14.62 14.92
CA LYS A 23 8.32 15.19 16.22
C LYS A 23 9.07 16.52 16.07
N ILE A 24 10.06 16.58 15.17
CA ILE A 24 10.79 17.82 14.88
C ILE A 24 9.84 18.90 14.32
N ALA A 25 8.90 18.51 13.45
CA ALA A 25 7.93 19.44 12.88
C ALA A 25 7.01 20.03 13.97
N GLU A 26 6.52 19.20 14.89
CA GLU A 26 5.71 19.60 16.03
C GLU A 26 6.49 20.55 16.97
N GLU A 27 7.71 20.20 17.36
CA GLU A 27 8.58 21.03 18.21
C GLU A 27 8.87 22.41 17.63
N HIS A 28 8.86 22.54 16.29
CA HIS A 28 9.14 23.81 15.60
C HIS A 28 7.89 24.51 15.07
N GLY A 29 6.69 23.97 15.33
CA GLY A 29 5.41 24.55 14.90
C GLY A 29 5.27 24.62 13.38
N VAL A 30 5.81 23.64 12.66
CA VAL A 30 5.72 23.52 11.19
C VAL A 30 5.05 22.21 10.79
N ASN A 31 4.58 22.12 9.53
CA ASN A 31 3.93 20.92 9.02
C ASN A 31 4.94 20.04 8.26
N TYR A 32 4.83 18.72 8.46
CA TYR A 32 5.45 17.70 7.64
C TYR A 32 4.36 16.86 6.99
N MET A 33 4.13 17.07 5.69
CA MET A 33 3.02 16.51 4.93
C MET A 33 3.56 15.48 3.92
N PHE A 34 2.88 14.33 3.78
CA PHE A 34 3.38 13.23 2.96
C PHE A 34 2.27 12.35 2.35
N GLU A 35 1.11 12.94 2.03
CA GLU A 35 0.01 12.21 1.37
C GLU A 35 0.48 11.43 0.14
N ALA A 36 1.37 12.03 -0.66
CA ALA A 36 1.91 11.42 -1.86
C ALA A 36 2.87 10.22 -1.62
N SER A 37 3.20 9.89 -0.38
CA SER A 37 4.08 8.76 -0.04
C SER A 37 3.37 7.41 -0.11
N VAL A 38 2.04 7.39 0.07
CA VAL A 38 1.21 6.17 0.00
C VAL A 38 0.03 6.41 -0.93
N GLY A 39 -0.27 5.43 -1.78
CA GLY A 39 -1.45 5.48 -2.65
C GLY A 39 -1.39 6.44 -3.84
N GLY A 40 -0.31 7.19 -4.00
CA GLY A 40 -0.12 8.11 -5.13
C GLY A 40 -1.25 9.13 -5.25
N GLY A 41 -2.21 8.89 -6.14
CA GLY A 41 -3.40 9.75 -6.32
C GLY A 41 -4.59 9.40 -5.45
N ILE A 42 -4.48 8.35 -4.62
CA ILE A 42 -5.54 7.94 -3.69
C ILE A 42 -5.37 8.75 -2.40
N PRO A 43 -6.32 9.61 -2.02
CA PRO A 43 -6.26 10.30 -0.73
C PRO A 43 -6.55 9.28 0.38
N VAL A 44 -5.57 8.96 1.22
CA VAL A 44 -5.72 8.00 2.32
C VAL A 44 -5.20 8.50 3.65
N ILE A 45 -4.04 9.16 3.69
CA ILE A 45 -3.43 9.61 4.95
C ILE A 45 -4.29 10.69 5.59
N ARG A 46 -4.65 11.73 4.85
CA ARG A 46 -5.50 12.81 5.37
C ARG A 46 -6.90 12.31 5.77
N PRO A 47 -7.62 11.49 4.99
CA PRO A 47 -8.84 10.86 5.44
C PRO A 47 -8.71 10.02 6.71
N MET A 48 -7.65 9.24 6.87
CA MET A 48 -7.39 8.50 8.12
C MET A 48 -7.29 9.44 9.31
N LEU A 49 -6.47 10.49 9.20
CA LEU A 49 -6.18 11.40 10.30
C LEU A 49 -7.29 12.41 10.60
N GLN A 50 -8.17 12.71 9.63
CA GLN A 50 -9.21 13.73 9.78
C GLN A 50 -10.63 13.16 9.70
N CYS A 51 -10.96 12.42 8.64
CA CYS A 51 -12.33 11.94 8.43
C CYS A 51 -12.66 10.69 9.27
N LEU A 52 -11.67 9.84 9.51
CA LEU A 52 -11.79 8.61 10.30
C LEU A 52 -11.22 8.75 11.71
N ALA A 53 -10.82 9.94 12.14
CA ALA A 53 -10.17 10.20 13.43
C ALA A 53 -10.99 9.81 14.67
N ALA A 54 -12.31 9.62 14.54
CA ALA A 54 -13.17 9.15 15.62
C ALA A 54 -13.17 7.61 15.78
N ASN A 55 -12.45 6.89 14.93
CA ASN A 55 -12.38 5.43 14.96
C ASN A 55 -11.08 4.94 15.57
N GLU A 56 -11.14 3.79 16.22
CA GLU A 56 -9.99 2.91 16.42
C GLU A 56 -9.92 1.97 15.23
N PHE A 57 -8.73 1.90 14.62
CA PHE A 57 -8.52 1.02 13.47
C PHE A 57 -8.19 -0.39 13.93
N ASN A 58 -8.99 -1.36 13.47
CA ASN A 58 -8.78 -2.78 13.73
C ASN A 58 -7.81 -3.38 12.72
N GLU A 59 -7.99 -3.01 11.44
CA GLU A 59 -7.21 -3.55 10.34
C GLU A 59 -7.03 -2.52 9.23
N ILE A 60 -5.85 -2.55 8.60
CA ILE A 60 -5.58 -1.91 7.31
C ILE A 60 -5.11 -3.01 6.36
N CYS A 61 -5.74 -3.11 5.21
CA CYS A 61 -5.42 -4.12 4.20
C CYS A 61 -5.44 -3.48 2.82
N GLY A 62 -4.41 -3.70 1.99
CA GLY A 62 -4.42 -3.03 0.70
C GLY A 62 -3.55 -3.66 -0.38
N ILE A 63 -3.99 -3.46 -1.62
CA ILE A 63 -3.20 -3.65 -2.84
C ILE A 63 -2.41 -2.36 -3.03
N LEU A 64 -1.16 -2.34 -2.56
CA LEU A 64 -0.35 -1.14 -2.42
C LEU A 64 0.66 -0.93 -3.57
N ASN A 65 0.76 -1.91 -4.49
CA ASN A 65 1.70 -1.86 -5.61
C ASN A 65 1.00 -2.22 -6.92
N GLY A 66 0.98 -1.28 -7.87
CA GLY A 66 0.31 -1.44 -9.17
C GLY A 66 1.02 -2.42 -10.10
N THR A 67 2.37 -2.52 -10.05
CA THR A 67 3.15 -3.44 -10.88
C THR A 67 2.79 -4.89 -10.58
N THR A 68 2.80 -5.26 -9.30
CA THR A 68 2.46 -6.62 -8.86
C THR A 68 1.00 -6.96 -9.12
N ASN A 69 0.08 -6.01 -8.91
CA ASN A 69 -1.32 -6.23 -9.22
C ASN A 69 -1.55 -6.44 -10.73
N TYR A 70 -0.87 -5.66 -11.58
CA TYR A 70 -0.90 -5.85 -13.04
C TYR A 70 -0.41 -7.25 -13.43
N ILE A 71 0.76 -7.68 -12.91
CA ILE A 71 1.34 -9.00 -13.21
C ILE A 71 0.35 -10.11 -12.83
N LEU A 72 -0.20 -10.08 -11.62
CA LEU A 72 -1.18 -11.08 -11.17
C LEU A 72 -2.46 -11.04 -12.01
N THR A 73 -2.96 -9.85 -12.39
CA THR A 73 -4.10 -9.70 -13.28
C THR A 73 -3.86 -10.37 -14.64
N GLN A 74 -2.67 -10.18 -15.24
CA GLN A 74 -2.32 -10.81 -16.51
C GLN A 74 -2.22 -12.34 -16.38
N MET A 75 -1.64 -12.84 -15.30
CA MET A 75 -1.57 -14.28 -15.03
C MET A 75 -2.98 -14.90 -14.90
N ILE A 76 -3.89 -14.22 -14.18
CA ILE A 76 -5.25 -14.70 -13.91
C ILE A 76 -6.09 -14.69 -15.20
N HIS A 77 -6.12 -13.58 -15.94
CA HIS A 77 -7.04 -13.44 -17.08
C HIS A 77 -6.49 -14.00 -18.39
N ASN A 78 -5.18 -13.87 -18.61
CA ASN A 78 -4.58 -14.25 -19.89
C ASN A 78 -3.78 -15.57 -19.84
N GLY A 79 -3.65 -16.18 -18.65
CA GLY A 79 -2.93 -17.44 -18.48
C GLY A 79 -1.44 -17.35 -18.85
N VAL A 80 -0.86 -16.16 -18.81
CA VAL A 80 0.57 -15.94 -19.11
C VAL A 80 1.43 -16.21 -17.87
N THR A 81 2.66 -16.63 -18.08
CA THR A 81 3.59 -16.87 -16.96
C THR A 81 3.97 -15.58 -16.26
N PHE A 82 4.46 -15.68 -15.00
CA PHE A 82 5.01 -14.53 -14.28
C PHE A 82 6.06 -13.77 -15.11
N ALA A 83 6.99 -14.51 -15.75
CA ALA A 83 8.05 -13.90 -16.54
C ALA A 83 7.52 -13.12 -17.76
N ASP A 84 6.49 -13.65 -18.45
CA ASP A 84 5.88 -12.97 -19.59
C ASP A 84 5.07 -11.75 -19.14
N ALA A 85 4.32 -11.86 -18.04
CA ALA A 85 3.56 -10.74 -17.46
C ALA A 85 4.50 -9.62 -17.00
N LEU A 86 5.62 -9.94 -16.35
CA LEU A 86 6.64 -8.96 -15.96
C LEU A 86 7.24 -8.25 -17.18
N LYS A 87 7.58 -9.01 -18.24
CA LYS A 87 8.09 -8.41 -19.49
C LYS A 87 7.07 -7.46 -20.12
N GLN A 88 5.79 -7.81 -20.12
CA GLN A 88 4.72 -6.91 -20.57
C GLN A 88 4.62 -5.66 -19.71
N ALA A 89 4.71 -5.80 -18.38
CA ALA A 89 4.72 -4.68 -17.46
C ALA A 89 5.87 -3.71 -17.76
N GLN A 90 7.07 -4.23 -18.05
CA GLN A 90 8.24 -3.43 -18.43
C GLN A 90 8.04 -2.71 -19.77
N LEU A 91 7.51 -3.40 -20.80
CA LEU A 91 7.22 -2.80 -22.12
C LEU A 91 6.18 -1.69 -22.03
N ASN A 92 5.18 -1.84 -21.15
CA ASN A 92 4.14 -0.84 -20.92
C ASN A 92 4.57 0.30 -19.98
N GLY A 93 5.79 0.24 -19.42
CA GLY A 93 6.31 1.25 -18.50
C GLY A 93 5.71 1.17 -17.09
N TYR A 94 5.10 0.05 -16.72
CA TYR A 94 4.57 -0.21 -15.38
C TYR A 94 5.62 -0.78 -14.42
N ALA A 95 6.64 -1.45 -14.95
CA ALA A 95 7.79 -1.94 -14.19
C ALA A 95 9.09 -1.33 -14.72
N GLU A 96 9.99 -1.02 -13.81
CA GLU A 96 11.35 -0.59 -14.13
C GLU A 96 12.21 -1.77 -14.63
N LYS A 97 13.42 -1.46 -15.12
CA LYS A 97 14.37 -2.49 -15.54
C LYS A 97 14.79 -3.41 -14.39
N ASP A 98 14.96 -2.84 -13.20
CA ASP A 98 15.10 -3.59 -11.95
C ASP A 98 13.80 -3.47 -11.15
N PRO A 99 12.92 -4.47 -11.21
CA PRO A 99 11.62 -4.44 -10.57
C PRO A 99 11.63 -5.03 -9.15
N THR A 100 12.81 -5.35 -8.59
CA THR A 100 12.96 -6.11 -7.34
C THR A 100 12.15 -5.52 -6.19
N ALA A 101 12.17 -4.18 -6.03
CA ALA A 101 11.41 -3.54 -4.96
C ALA A 101 9.89 -3.77 -5.06
N ASP A 102 9.37 -3.92 -6.28
CA ASP A 102 7.95 -4.21 -6.52
C ASP A 102 7.66 -5.70 -6.32
N ILE A 103 8.34 -6.57 -7.09
CA ILE A 103 8.00 -7.99 -7.17
C ILE A 103 8.33 -8.79 -5.90
N GLU A 104 9.28 -8.32 -5.09
CA GLU A 104 9.59 -8.88 -3.76
C GLU A 104 8.78 -8.22 -2.63
N GLY A 105 7.92 -7.24 -2.94
CA GLY A 105 6.98 -6.65 -2.00
C GLY A 105 7.53 -5.49 -1.15
N HIS A 106 8.78 -5.09 -1.32
CA HIS A 106 9.41 -4.04 -0.49
C HIS A 106 8.74 -2.68 -0.62
N ASP A 107 8.23 -2.32 -1.80
CA ASP A 107 7.44 -1.09 -2.00
C ASP A 107 6.14 -1.12 -1.19
N ALA A 108 5.41 -2.24 -1.23
CA ALA A 108 4.20 -2.43 -0.44
C ALA A 108 4.50 -2.46 1.06
N CYS A 109 5.64 -3.04 1.47
CA CYS A 109 6.08 -3.09 2.86
C CYS A 109 6.31 -1.69 3.44
N ARG A 110 7.02 -0.81 2.75
CA ARG A 110 7.21 0.59 3.20
C ARG A 110 5.88 1.31 3.35
N LYS A 111 4.94 1.10 2.43
CA LYS A 111 3.63 1.76 2.46
C LYS A 111 2.77 1.26 3.61
N ILE A 112 2.72 -0.06 3.87
CA ILE A 112 1.94 -0.57 5.00
C ILE A 112 2.55 -0.14 6.33
N CYS A 113 3.88 -0.04 6.46
CA CYS A 113 4.51 0.49 7.66
C CYS A 113 4.08 1.94 7.94
N ILE A 114 4.09 2.81 6.92
CA ILE A 114 3.63 4.20 7.08
C ILE A 114 2.17 4.26 7.55
N LEU A 115 1.29 3.47 6.95
CA LEU A 115 -0.12 3.42 7.36
C LEU A 115 -0.29 2.88 8.78
N SER A 116 0.51 1.88 9.16
CA SER A 116 0.49 1.28 10.51
C SER A 116 0.99 2.25 11.56
N ASP A 117 2.09 2.96 11.30
CA ASP A 117 2.63 4.00 12.19
C ASP A 117 1.55 5.05 12.51
N LEU A 118 0.83 5.50 11.47
CA LEU A 118 -0.23 6.49 11.61
C LEU A 118 -1.48 5.96 12.33
N ALA A 119 -1.80 4.68 12.12
CA ALA A 119 -3.00 4.07 12.68
C ALA A 119 -2.87 3.70 14.16
N TYR A 120 -1.68 3.23 14.56
CA TYR A 120 -1.49 2.62 15.87
C TYR A 120 -0.56 3.43 16.78
N GLY A 121 0.18 4.40 16.23
CA GLY A 121 1.13 5.21 17.00
C GLY A 121 2.42 4.47 17.37
N ASP A 122 2.60 3.25 16.88
CA ASP A 122 3.79 2.42 17.06
C ASP A 122 4.66 2.48 15.80
N LYS A 123 5.98 2.32 15.97
CA LYS A 123 6.90 2.31 14.85
C LYS A 123 7.03 0.92 14.22
N PHE A 124 6.65 0.83 12.96
CA PHE A 124 6.83 -0.36 12.12
C PHE A 124 8.08 -0.20 11.24
N ASP A 125 9.14 -0.92 11.59
CA ASP A 125 10.41 -0.92 10.86
C ASP A 125 10.30 -1.83 9.62
N PRO A 126 10.39 -1.29 8.38
CA PRO A 126 10.27 -2.10 7.16
C PRO A 126 11.26 -3.27 7.08
N ASP A 127 12.42 -3.16 7.75
CA ASP A 127 13.44 -4.22 7.76
C ASP A 127 13.07 -5.39 8.71
N LYS A 128 12.08 -5.19 9.59
CA LYS A 128 11.60 -6.20 10.54
C LYS A 128 10.23 -6.77 10.19
N VAL A 129 9.50 -6.11 9.30
CA VAL A 129 8.19 -6.56 8.82
C VAL A 129 8.38 -7.73 7.86
N SER A 130 7.63 -8.83 8.09
CA SER A 130 7.65 -9.98 7.18
C SER A 130 7.16 -9.58 5.79
N CYS A 131 7.97 -9.87 4.77
CA CYS A 131 7.69 -9.47 3.41
C CYS A 131 7.94 -10.63 2.45
N GLU A 132 6.89 -11.08 1.78
CA GLU A 132 6.95 -12.08 0.70
C GLU A 132 6.34 -11.49 -0.57
N GLY A 133 7.12 -11.56 -1.68
CA GLY A 133 6.71 -11.07 -2.99
C GLY A 133 5.93 -12.12 -3.80
N ILE A 134 5.79 -11.84 -5.11
CA ILE A 134 5.00 -12.68 -6.04
C ILE A 134 5.86 -13.54 -6.97
N THR A 135 7.16 -13.53 -6.84
CA THR A 135 8.11 -14.19 -7.75
C THR A 135 7.96 -15.71 -7.80
N LYS A 136 7.37 -16.31 -6.75
CA LYS A 136 7.14 -17.76 -6.65
C LYS A 136 5.76 -18.19 -7.12
N ILE A 137 4.86 -17.25 -7.43
CA ILE A 137 3.49 -17.56 -7.85
C ILE A 137 3.50 -18.17 -9.25
N THR A 138 2.85 -19.32 -9.39
CA THR A 138 2.76 -20.09 -10.62
C THR A 138 1.34 -20.04 -11.22
N LEU A 139 1.20 -20.47 -12.48
CA LEU A 139 -0.12 -20.65 -13.10
C LEU A 139 -0.92 -21.78 -12.42
N GLU A 140 -0.24 -22.75 -11.81
CA GLU A 140 -0.91 -23.79 -11.04
C GLU A 140 -1.55 -23.20 -9.77
N ASP A 141 -0.86 -22.29 -9.08
CA ASP A 141 -1.41 -21.57 -7.93
C ASP A 141 -2.64 -20.75 -8.32
N VAL A 142 -2.56 -20.04 -9.47
CA VAL A 142 -3.70 -19.29 -10.02
C VAL A 142 -4.89 -20.21 -10.31
N ALA A 143 -4.65 -21.37 -10.95
CA ALA A 143 -5.71 -22.33 -11.24
C ALA A 143 -6.31 -22.96 -9.98
N ASN A 144 -5.49 -23.18 -8.95
CA ASN A 144 -5.97 -23.73 -7.68
C ASN A 144 -6.77 -22.68 -6.89
N ALA A 145 -6.34 -21.41 -6.90
CA ALA A 145 -7.12 -20.31 -6.33
C ALA A 145 -8.48 -20.18 -6.98
N ASP A 146 -8.54 -20.28 -8.32
CA ASP A 146 -9.81 -20.21 -9.08
C ASP A 146 -10.78 -21.31 -8.68
N LYS A 147 -10.29 -22.57 -8.52
CA LYS A 147 -11.12 -23.70 -8.03
C LYS A 147 -11.68 -23.47 -6.64
N LEU A 148 -11.00 -22.69 -5.81
CA LEU A 148 -11.44 -22.30 -4.46
C LEU A 148 -12.37 -21.06 -4.47
N GLY A 149 -12.72 -20.52 -5.63
CA GLY A 149 -13.52 -19.29 -5.73
C GLY A 149 -12.75 -18.03 -5.32
N CYS A 150 -11.41 -18.08 -5.40
CA CYS A 150 -10.51 -17.01 -5.00
C CYS A 150 -9.70 -16.47 -6.17
N VAL A 151 -9.11 -15.30 -5.96
CA VAL A 151 -8.02 -14.73 -6.77
C VAL A 151 -6.80 -14.51 -5.88
N ILE A 152 -5.61 -14.43 -6.49
CA ILE A 152 -4.38 -14.11 -5.77
C ILE A 152 -4.11 -12.61 -5.88
N LYS A 153 -3.89 -11.94 -4.74
CA LYS A 153 -3.46 -10.55 -4.65
C LYS A 153 -2.27 -10.42 -3.71
N LEU A 154 -1.32 -9.53 -4.02
CA LEU A 154 -0.29 -9.14 -3.05
C LEU A 154 -0.89 -8.06 -2.14
N LEU A 155 -1.01 -8.37 -0.85
CA LEU A 155 -1.54 -7.42 0.12
C LEU A 155 -0.47 -7.00 1.13
N GLY A 156 -0.42 -5.70 1.43
CA GLY A 156 0.08 -5.20 2.70
C GLY A 156 -1.06 -5.26 3.70
N ARG A 157 -0.84 -5.87 4.85
CA ARG A 157 -1.84 -6.03 5.90
C ARG A 157 -1.27 -5.64 7.25
N SER A 158 -2.05 -4.92 8.04
CA SER A 158 -1.73 -4.53 9.39
C SER A 158 -2.94 -4.71 10.29
N VAL A 159 -2.75 -5.33 11.44
CA VAL A 159 -3.84 -5.74 12.32
C VAL A 159 -3.52 -5.35 13.76
N ARG A 160 -4.50 -4.79 14.47
CA ARG A 160 -4.46 -4.58 15.92
C ARG A 160 -4.96 -5.86 16.61
N CYS A 161 -4.20 -6.32 17.59
CA CYS A 161 -4.56 -7.47 18.41
C CYS A 161 -5.42 -7.04 19.61
N GLU A 162 -6.12 -7.98 20.22
CA GLU A 162 -6.96 -7.75 21.41
C GLU A 162 -6.18 -7.25 22.63
N ASP A 163 -4.90 -7.58 22.72
CA ASP A 163 -3.98 -7.13 23.78
C ASP A 163 -3.44 -5.70 23.56
N GLY A 164 -3.86 -5.05 22.46
CA GLY A 164 -3.45 -3.69 22.08
C GLY A 164 -2.17 -3.64 21.26
N THR A 165 -1.46 -4.77 21.08
CA THR A 165 -0.33 -4.81 20.16
C THR A 165 -0.80 -4.78 18.70
N ALA A 166 0.10 -4.45 17.76
CA ALA A 166 -0.21 -4.53 16.34
C ALA A 166 0.94 -5.18 15.56
N TYR A 167 0.61 -5.80 14.43
CA TYR A 167 1.60 -6.36 13.52
C TYR A 167 1.26 -6.01 12.08
N ALA A 168 2.29 -5.98 11.23
CA ALA A 168 2.14 -5.77 9.80
C ALA A 168 2.94 -6.81 9.01
N TYR A 169 2.50 -7.10 7.79
CA TYR A 169 3.22 -7.97 6.85
C TYR A 169 2.78 -7.72 5.42
N VAL A 170 3.57 -8.21 4.48
CA VAL A 170 3.24 -8.24 3.05
C VAL A 170 3.36 -9.67 2.55
N ALA A 171 2.33 -10.18 1.90
CA ALA A 171 2.34 -11.52 1.32
C ALA A 171 1.28 -11.67 0.20
N PRO A 172 1.42 -12.65 -0.69
CA PRO A 172 0.32 -13.11 -1.54
C PRO A 172 -0.83 -13.69 -0.69
N HIS A 173 -2.06 -13.30 -1.03
CA HIS A 173 -3.27 -13.77 -0.35
C HIS A 173 -4.26 -14.37 -1.33
N LEU A 174 -5.00 -15.38 -0.87
CA LEU A 174 -6.21 -15.85 -1.52
C LEU A 174 -7.37 -14.95 -1.11
N ILE A 175 -7.93 -14.21 -2.05
CA ILE A 175 -9.05 -13.30 -1.83
C ILE A 175 -10.28 -13.89 -2.50
N HIS A 176 -11.35 -14.06 -1.74
CA HIS A 176 -12.62 -14.55 -2.26
C HIS A 176 -13.16 -13.61 -3.34
N LYS A 177 -13.66 -14.14 -4.44
CA LYS A 177 -14.13 -13.36 -5.61
C LYS A 177 -15.23 -12.35 -5.28
N GLU A 178 -15.96 -12.56 -4.19
CA GLU A 178 -16.99 -11.62 -3.71
C GLU A 178 -16.42 -10.43 -2.94
N SER A 179 -15.13 -10.47 -2.53
CA SER A 179 -14.49 -9.36 -1.84
C SER A 179 -14.29 -8.18 -2.79
N PRO A 180 -14.53 -6.93 -2.34
CA PRO A 180 -14.23 -5.74 -3.13
C PRO A 180 -12.78 -5.67 -3.62
N LEU A 181 -11.82 -6.20 -2.85
CA LEU A 181 -10.41 -6.25 -3.22
C LEU A 181 -10.13 -7.18 -4.41
N ALA A 182 -10.96 -8.21 -4.62
CA ALA A 182 -10.79 -9.12 -5.77
C ALA A 182 -11.00 -8.41 -7.11
N ALA A 183 -11.91 -7.43 -7.16
CA ALA A 183 -12.23 -6.65 -8.35
C ALA A 183 -11.21 -5.56 -8.70
N VAL A 184 -10.21 -5.35 -7.85
CA VAL A 184 -9.14 -4.38 -8.12
C VAL A 184 -8.11 -5.00 -9.06
N GLU A 185 -8.08 -4.55 -10.30
CA GLU A 185 -7.29 -5.14 -11.38
C GLU A 185 -6.26 -4.18 -11.97
N ASP A 186 -5.42 -4.69 -12.85
CA ASP A 186 -4.38 -3.96 -13.57
C ASP A 186 -3.47 -3.15 -12.63
N VAL A 187 -3.20 -1.90 -12.97
CA VAL A 187 -2.31 -0.99 -12.23
C VAL A 187 -3.01 -0.25 -11.07
N PHE A 188 -4.28 -0.59 -10.81
CA PHE A 188 -5.02 0.06 -9.74
C PHE A 188 -4.65 -0.48 -8.37
N ASN A 189 -4.75 0.42 -7.39
CA ASN A 189 -4.54 0.13 -5.98
C ASN A 189 -5.85 0.30 -5.22
N ALA A 190 -5.95 -0.38 -4.07
CA ALA A 190 -7.00 -0.14 -3.11
C ALA A 190 -6.46 -0.30 -1.69
N ILE A 191 -6.96 0.52 -0.78
CA ILE A 191 -6.64 0.48 0.63
C ILE A 191 -7.96 0.39 1.38
N MET A 192 -8.14 -0.69 2.12
CA MET A 192 -9.30 -0.94 2.97
C MET A 192 -8.88 -0.73 4.42
N ILE A 193 -9.70 0.00 5.14
CA ILE A 193 -9.50 0.33 6.56
C ILE A 193 -10.76 -0.12 7.29
N ASP A 194 -10.59 -1.00 8.29
CA ASP A 194 -11.66 -1.39 9.19
C ASP A 194 -11.57 -0.58 10.49
N GLY A 195 -12.60 0.21 10.73
CA GLY A 195 -12.76 1.03 11.94
C GLY A 195 -13.89 0.51 12.82
N ASN A 196 -13.72 0.62 14.14
CA ASN A 196 -14.67 0.12 15.12
C ASN A 196 -16.08 0.73 15.03
N ALA A 197 -16.22 1.93 14.46
CA ALA A 197 -17.51 2.62 14.31
C ALA A 197 -18.00 2.65 12.86
N THR A 198 -17.10 2.79 11.87
CA THR A 198 -17.46 2.88 10.45
C THR A 198 -17.54 1.51 9.76
N GLY A 199 -16.90 0.47 10.34
CA GLY A 199 -16.63 -0.78 9.63
C GLY A 199 -15.63 -0.54 8.48
N GLU A 200 -15.74 -1.35 7.42
CA GLU A 200 -14.84 -1.31 6.27
C GLU A 200 -15.10 -0.09 5.38
N VAL A 201 -14.05 0.70 5.15
CA VAL A 201 -14.00 1.79 4.19
C VAL A 201 -12.90 1.50 3.19
N MET A 202 -13.17 1.59 1.89
CA MET A 202 -12.18 1.32 0.83
C MET A 202 -11.90 2.57 0.00
N PHE A 203 -10.62 2.87 -0.17
CA PHE A 203 -10.09 3.90 -1.05
C PHE A 203 -9.50 3.23 -2.30
N TYR A 204 -9.95 3.62 -3.48
CA TYR A 204 -9.57 2.98 -4.75
C TYR A 204 -9.13 4.03 -5.77
N GLY A 205 -8.10 3.72 -6.55
CA GLY A 205 -7.64 4.58 -7.64
C GLY A 205 -6.27 4.21 -8.18
N LYS A 206 -5.63 5.17 -8.86
CA LYS A 206 -4.27 5.00 -9.37
C LYS A 206 -3.25 5.23 -8.25
N GLY A 207 -2.54 4.17 -7.87
CA GLY A 207 -1.53 4.18 -6.80
C GLY A 207 -0.19 4.82 -7.19
N ALA A 208 0.01 5.16 -8.47
CA ALA A 208 1.23 5.78 -8.99
C ALA A 208 0.94 6.62 -10.24
N GLY A 209 1.93 7.41 -10.67
CA GLY A 209 1.87 8.23 -11.87
C GLY A 209 2.18 9.70 -11.58
N LYS A 210 2.82 10.38 -12.54
CA LYS A 210 3.31 11.76 -12.38
C LYS A 210 2.21 12.73 -11.93
N LEU A 211 1.06 12.72 -12.62
CA LEU A 211 -0.05 13.63 -12.29
C LEU A 211 -0.76 13.25 -11.01
N ALA A 212 -0.93 11.95 -10.73
CA ALA A 212 -1.53 11.44 -9.51
C ALA A 212 -0.70 11.87 -8.28
N THR A 213 0.61 11.62 -8.30
CA THR A 213 1.53 12.03 -7.23
C THR A 213 1.59 13.55 -7.08
N ALA A 214 1.67 14.29 -8.20
CA ALA A 214 1.67 15.75 -8.16
C ALA A 214 0.39 16.32 -7.55
N SER A 215 -0.77 15.73 -7.84
CA SER A 215 -2.05 16.15 -7.25
C SER A 215 -2.03 16.03 -5.71
N ALA A 216 -1.50 14.94 -5.17
CA ALA A 216 -1.39 14.74 -3.73
C ALA A 216 -0.40 15.73 -3.08
N VAL A 217 0.77 15.97 -3.72
CA VAL A 217 1.74 16.97 -3.23
C VAL A 217 1.15 18.37 -3.22
N VAL A 218 0.44 18.78 -4.30
CA VAL A 218 -0.19 20.09 -4.36
C VAL A 218 -1.31 20.22 -3.34
N ALA A 219 -2.08 19.16 -3.10
CA ALA A 219 -3.10 19.14 -2.05
C ALA A 219 -2.51 19.31 -0.64
N ASP A 220 -1.31 18.79 -0.39
CA ASP A 220 -0.58 19.00 0.88
C ASP A 220 -0.09 20.44 1.04
N MET A 221 0.09 21.17 -0.06
CA MET A 221 0.54 22.58 -0.04
C MET A 221 -0.59 23.59 0.14
N LEU A 222 -1.86 23.20 -0.15
CA LEU A 222 -3.05 24.05 -0.06
C LEU A 222 -3.71 23.95 1.32
#